data_efcbc07564d7fa9efd4363b3c2985648
#
_entry.id   efcbc07564d7fa9efd4363b3c2985648
#
_cell.length_a   1.000
_cell.length_b   1.000
_cell.length_c   1.000
_cell.angle_alpha   90.00
_cell.angle_beta   90.00
_cell.angle_gamma   90.00
#
_symmetry.space_group_name_H-M   'P 1'
#
loop_
_entity.id
_entity.type
_entity.pdbx_description
1 polymer ?
#
loop_
_entity_poly.entity_id
_entity_poly.type
_entity_poly.pdbx_seq_one_letter_code
_entity_poly.pdbx_strand_id
1 'polypeptide(L)'
;MGKHTPRVTKTGNQTLSGVQALAYSRIRYTAGGDYKRTERMRDVLNACFNKSKKMSVGKLNNLADILLPKVYTNITSSEILSMIPSIAQYNVVASMGWPYEVKGITLDRWYGVPVTLESNVKKLHADLFGNDGYEVSSKVKEYSNGIIKKTGYK
;
A
#
# COMPACT_ATOMS: atom_id res chain seq x y z
N MET A 1 29.96 -5.11 12.11
CA MET A 1 29.81 -6.08 10.97
C MET A 1 28.34 -6.30 10.69
N GLY A 2 27.82 -5.83 9.56
CA GLY A 2 26.44 -6.06 9.15
C GLY A 2 26.27 -7.53 8.78
N LYS A 3 25.29 -8.21 9.40
CA LYS A 3 24.94 -9.58 9.03
C LYS A 3 24.36 -9.57 7.62
N HIS A 4 25.05 -10.15 6.67
CA HIS A 4 24.52 -10.35 5.32
C HIS A 4 23.32 -11.31 5.37
N THR A 5 22.19 -10.88 4.83
CA THR A 5 21.02 -11.73 4.67
C THR A 5 21.30 -12.76 3.57
N PRO A 6 21.02 -14.06 3.79
CA PRO A 6 21.17 -15.07 2.74
C PRO A 6 20.39 -14.67 1.49
N ARG A 7 20.98 -14.88 0.32
CA ARG A 7 20.34 -14.59 -0.96
C ARG A 7 19.08 -15.43 -1.14
N VAL A 8 18.04 -14.82 -1.69
CA VAL A 8 16.87 -15.54 -2.21
C VAL A 8 17.26 -16.04 -3.61
N THR A 9 17.35 -17.34 -3.79
CA THR A 9 17.84 -17.97 -5.04
C THR A 9 16.72 -18.60 -5.86
N LYS A 10 15.52 -18.75 -5.27
CA LYS A 10 14.35 -19.34 -5.94
C LYS A 10 13.36 -18.26 -6.33
N THR A 11 12.63 -18.49 -7.41
CA THR A 11 11.49 -17.65 -7.82
C THR A 11 10.18 -18.23 -7.28
N GLY A 12 9.10 -17.45 -7.32
CA GLY A 12 7.77 -17.86 -6.87
C GLY A 12 7.56 -17.75 -5.36
N ASN A 13 6.44 -18.32 -4.91
CA ASN A 13 6.05 -18.27 -3.50
C ASN A 13 6.97 -19.11 -2.64
N GLN A 14 7.54 -18.48 -1.62
CA GLN A 14 8.47 -19.12 -0.70
C GLN A 14 8.45 -18.45 0.67
N THR A 15 8.88 -19.18 1.69
CA THR A 15 9.05 -18.61 3.04
C THR A 15 10.32 -17.77 3.09
N LEU A 16 10.18 -16.52 3.49
CA LEU A 16 11.27 -15.58 3.72
C LEU A 16 11.47 -15.34 5.22
N SER A 17 12.71 -15.09 5.63
CA SER A 17 12.96 -14.51 6.94
C SER A 17 12.47 -13.06 6.98
N GLY A 18 12.25 -12.48 8.18
CA GLY A 18 11.82 -11.10 8.31
C GLY A 18 12.75 -10.09 7.62
N VAL A 19 14.08 -10.35 7.68
CA VAL A 19 15.08 -9.50 7.00
C VAL A 19 14.97 -9.64 5.48
N GLN A 20 14.76 -10.86 4.97
CA GLN A 20 14.56 -11.08 3.53
C GLN A 20 13.27 -10.44 3.03
N ALA A 21 12.17 -10.56 3.78
CA ALA A 21 10.90 -9.92 3.44
C ALA A 21 11.02 -8.39 3.41
N LEU A 22 11.72 -7.82 4.40
CA LEU A 22 12.02 -6.39 4.42
C LEU A 22 12.89 -5.96 3.23
N ALA A 23 13.95 -6.71 2.94
CA ALA A 23 14.81 -6.44 1.79
C ALA A 23 14.04 -6.51 0.48
N TYR A 24 13.19 -7.53 0.29
CA TYR A 24 12.33 -7.68 -0.88
C TYR A 24 11.38 -6.50 -1.05
N SER A 25 10.72 -6.07 0.02
CA SER A 25 9.77 -4.94 -0.01
C SER A 25 10.46 -3.59 -0.36
N ARG A 26 11.78 -3.49 -0.22
CA ARG A 26 12.57 -2.28 -0.48
C ARG A 26 13.25 -2.24 -1.84
N ILE A 27 13.17 -3.31 -2.62
CA ILE A 27 13.78 -3.34 -3.97
C ILE A 27 13.15 -2.24 -4.83
N ARG A 28 14.00 -1.33 -5.34
CA ARG A 28 13.57 -0.18 -6.15
C ARG A 28 14.19 -0.18 -7.56
N TYR A 29 15.45 -0.58 -7.66
CA TYR A 29 16.21 -0.49 -8.90
C TYR A 29 15.94 -1.68 -9.82
N THR A 30 14.67 -1.80 -10.27
CA THR A 30 14.20 -2.80 -11.23
C THR A 30 13.21 -2.15 -12.19
N ALA A 31 12.88 -2.79 -13.31
CA ALA A 31 11.83 -2.33 -14.19
C ALA A 31 10.54 -2.05 -13.40
N GLY A 32 9.92 -0.86 -13.63
CA GLY A 32 8.75 -0.39 -12.88
C GLY A 32 9.06 0.41 -11.60
N GLY A 33 10.33 0.56 -11.21
CA GLY A 33 10.80 1.51 -10.19
C GLY A 33 10.00 1.51 -8.89
N ASP A 34 9.53 2.68 -8.47
CA ASP A 34 8.77 2.88 -7.23
C ASP A 34 7.41 2.20 -7.22
N TYR A 35 6.74 2.06 -8.36
CA TYR A 35 5.46 1.35 -8.45
C TYR A 35 5.64 -0.14 -8.11
N LYS A 36 6.68 -0.77 -8.66
CA LYS A 36 7.02 -2.16 -8.31
C LYS A 36 7.47 -2.33 -6.87
N ARG A 37 8.11 -1.32 -6.27
CA ARG A 37 8.42 -1.34 -4.84
C ARG A 37 7.14 -1.35 -3.99
N THR A 38 6.17 -0.48 -4.30
CA THR A 38 4.90 -0.44 -3.56
C THR A 38 4.07 -1.71 -3.74
N GLU A 39 4.11 -2.33 -4.91
CA GLU A 39 3.51 -3.65 -5.16
C GLU A 39 4.15 -4.71 -4.26
N ARG A 40 5.48 -4.82 -4.22
CA ARG A 40 6.21 -5.75 -3.33
C ARG A 40 5.91 -5.51 -1.85
N MET A 41 5.76 -4.25 -1.43
CA MET A 41 5.34 -3.95 -0.05
C MET A 41 3.95 -4.50 0.25
N ARG A 42 2.99 -4.35 -0.67
CA ARG A 42 1.64 -4.91 -0.53
C ARG A 42 1.66 -6.44 -0.51
N ASP A 43 2.50 -7.09 -1.34
CA ASP A 43 2.66 -8.55 -1.33
C ASP A 43 3.12 -9.05 0.04
N VAL A 44 4.13 -8.39 0.64
CA VAL A 44 4.61 -8.74 1.98
C VAL A 44 3.54 -8.52 3.04
N LEU A 45 2.81 -7.40 2.99
CA LEU A 45 1.71 -7.11 3.92
C LEU A 45 0.59 -8.15 3.82
N ASN A 46 0.19 -8.50 2.60
CA ASN A 46 -0.81 -9.55 2.36
C ASN A 46 -0.36 -10.91 2.87
N ALA A 47 0.91 -11.27 2.66
CA ALA A 47 1.48 -12.51 3.19
C ALA A 47 1.50 -12.52 4.74
N CYS A 48 1.84 -11.38 5.36
CA CYS A 48 1.79 -11.22 6.82
C CYS A 48 0.35 -11.34 7.33
N PHE A 49 -0.60 -10.69 6.69
CA PHE A 49 -2.02 -10.76 7.04
C PHE A 49 -2.55 -12.21 6.93
N ASN A 50 -2.28 -12.88 5.84
CA ASN A 50 -2.69 -14.28 5.64
C ASN A 50 -2.04 -15.23 6.67
N LYS A 51 -0.82 -14.93 7.12
CA LYS A 51 -0.16 -15.67 8.20
C LYS A 51 -0.81 -15.37 9.54
N SER A 52 -1.17 -14.13 9.84
CA SER A 52 -1.82 -13.74 11.09
C SER A 52 -3.18 -14.42 11.28
N LYS A 53 -3.95 -14.62 10.21
CA LYS A 53 -5.23 -15.35 10.24
C LYS A 53 -5.10 -16.79 10.78
N LYS A 54 -3.91 -17.38 10.71
CA LYS A 54 -3.61 -18.75 11.18
C LYS A 54 -2.99 -18.78 12.59
N MET A 55 -2.82 -17.62 13.22
CA MET A 55 -2.27 -17.53 14.57
C MET A 55 -3.37 -17.68 15.62
N SER A 56 -3.00 -18.19 16.80
CA SER A 56 -3.89 -18.17 17.96
C SER A 56 -4.05 -16.74 18.49
N VAL A 57 -5.18 -16.46 19.13
CA VAL A 57 -5.48 -15.14 19.74
C VAL A 57 -4.37 -14.68 20.69
N GLY A 58 -3.82 -15.58 21.51
CA GLY A 58 -2.70 -15.24 22.42
C GLY A 58 -1.44 -14.79 21.67
N LYS A 59 -1.10 -15.42 20.54
CA LYS A 59 0.03 -14.99 19.70
C LYS A 59 -0.24 -13.64 19.04
N LEU A 60 -1.48 -13.38 18.64
CA LEU A 60 -1.88 -12.10 18.05
C LEU A 60 -1.83 -10.97 19.07
N ASN A 61 -2.29 -11.22 20.31
CA ASN A 61 -2.19 -10.24 21.38
C ASN A 61 -0.71 -9.88 21.67
N ASN A 62 0.16 -10.88 21.81
CA ASN A 62 1.60 -10.63 22.00
C ASN A 62 2.21 -9.84 20.83
N LEU A 63 1.78 -10.12 19.61
CA LEU A 63 2.22 -9.36 18.44
C LEU A 63 1.73 -7.92 18.48
N ALA A 64 0.47 -7.69 18.88
CA ALA A 64 -0.11 -6.37 19.05
C ALA A 64 0.66 -5.57 20.12
N ASP A 65 0.95 -6.15 21.27
CA ASP A 65 1.72 -5.52 22.35
C ASP A 65 3.10 -5.05 21.90
N ILE A 66 3.74 -5.78 20.98
CA ILE A 66 5.05 -5.42 20.42
C ILE A 66 4.94 -4.34 19.35
N LEU A 67 3.88 -4.36 18.54
CA LEU A 67 3.75 -3.48 17.36
C LEU A 67 3.06 -2.16 17.68
N LEU A 68 1.98 -2.17 18.47
CA LEU A 68 1.17 -0.97 18.72
C LEU A 68 1.97 0.22 19.24
N PRO A 69 2.94 0.05 20.16
CA PRO A 69 3.77 1.17 20.60
C PRO A 69 4.64 1.82 19.51
N LYS A 70 4.75 1.16 18.33
CA LYS A 70 5.59 1.60 17.21
C LYS A 70 4.78 2.12 16.03
N VAL A 71 3.46 2.15 16.15
CA VAL A 71 2.54 2.58 15.09
C VAL A 71 1.83 3.85 15.51
N TYR A 72 1.90 4.88 14.67
CA TYR A 72 1.11 6.10 14.84
C TYR A 72 -0.20 5.94 14.08
N THR A 73 -1.30 5.94 14.81
CA THR A 73 -2.66 5.79 14.26
C THR A 73 -3.65 6.54 15.14
N ASN A 74 -4.80 6.91 14.57
CA ASN A 74 -5.95 7.43 15.30
C ASN A 74 -6.89 6.34 15.83
N ILE A 75 -6.60 5.06 15.50
CA ILE A 75 -7.32 3.91 16.05
C ILE A 75 -6.71 3.57 17.41
N THR A 76 -7.55 3.45 18.43
CA THR A 76 -7.08 3.12 19.79
C THR A 76 -6.62 1.67 19.91
N SER A 77 -5.73 1.40 20.86
CA SER A 77 -5.28 0.03 21.12
C SER A 77 -6.43 -0.91 21.47
N SER A 78 -7.45 -0.43 22.21
CA SER A 78 -8.63 -1.22 22.56
C SER A 78 -9.47 -1.60 21.33
N GLU A 79 -9.63 -0.67 20.38
CA GLU A 79 -10.32 -0.97 19.11
C GLU A 79 -9.56 -2.04 18.32
N ILE A 80 -8.23 -1.92 18.21
CA ILE A 80 -7.41 -2.93 17.51
C ILE A 80 -7.52 -4.30 18.20
N LEU A 81 -7.39 -4.34 19.53
CA LEU A 81 -7.48 -5.59 20.29
C LEU A 81 -8.86 -6.23 20.16
N SER A 82 -9.93 -5.45 20.10
CA SER A 82 -11.30 -5.95 19.89
C SER A 82 -11.50 -6.64 18.54
N MET A 83 -10.70 -6.30 17.53
CA MET A 83 -10.77 -6.89 16.19
C MET A 83 -10.04 -8.25 16.10
N ILE A 84 -9.12 -8.56 17.03
CA ILE A 84 -8.28 -9.75 16.97
C ILE A 84 -9.09 -11.07 16.93
N PRO A 85 -10.16 -11.27 17.73
CA PRO A 85 -10.94 -12.51 17.68
C PRO A 85 -11.58 -12.77 16.31
N SER A 86 -11.89 -11.70 15.57
CA SER A 86 -12.55 -11.76 14.25
C SER A 86 -11.57 -11.75 13.07
N ILE A 87 -10.25 -11.74 13.31
CA ILE A 87 -9.26 -11.56 12.24
C ILE A 87 -9.36 -12.63 11.15
N ALA A 88 -9.77 -13.86 11.51
CA ALA A 88 -9.95 -14.94 10.55
C ALA A 88 -11.08 -14.68 9.53
N GLN A 89 -12.04 -13.83 9.88
CA GLN A 89 -13.19 -13.49 9.04
C GLN A 89 -12.88 -12.38 8.03
N TYR A 90 -11.84 -11.56 8.29
CA TYR A 90 -11.45 -10.50 7.37
C TYR A 90 -10.73 -11.06 6.14
N ASN A 91 -11.04 -10.49 4.99
CA ASN A 91 -10.37 -10.81 3.73
C ASN A 91 -9.91 -9.54 3.04
N VAL A 92 -8.74 -9.60 2.42
CA VAL A 92 -8.27 -8.55 1.52
C VAL A 92 -8.94 -8.79 0.16
N VAL A 93 -10.01 -8.03 -0.11
CA VAL A 93 -10.80 -8.18 -1.35
C VAL A 93 -10.16 -7.48 -2.54
N ALA A 94 -9.35 -6.44 -2.29
CA ALA A 94 -8.62 -5.72 -3.32
C ALA A 94 -7.30 -5.18 -2.77
N SER A 95 -6.31 -5.05 -3.66
CA SER A 95 -5.03 -4.42 -3.35
C SER A 95 -4.60 -3.59 -4.57
N MET A 96 -4.61 -2.28 -4.43
CA MET A 96 -4.35 -1.36 -5.52
C MET A 96 -3.41 -0.23 -5.11
N GLY A 97 -2.76 0.38 -6.10
CA GLY A 97 -2.01 1.62 -5.91
C GLY A 97 -2.84 2.82 -6.35
N TRP A 98 -2.58 3.97 -5.78
CA TRP A 98 -3.13 5.24 -6.21
C TRP A 98 -1.98 6.23 -6.47
N PRO A 99 -2.03 7.08 -7.51
CA PRO A 99 -3.07 7.17 -8.55
C PRO A 99 -3.10 5.95 -9.48
N TYR A 100 -4.26 5.67 -10.10
CA TYR A 100 -4.44 4.53 -11.02
C TYR A 100 -3.75 4.77 -12.35
N GLU A 101 -3.99 5.95 -12.94
CA GLU A 101 -3.39 6.35 -14.20
C GLU A 101 -2.39 7.46 -13.98
N VAL A 102 -1.15 7.22 -14.38
CA VAL A 102 -0.04 8.15 -14.22
C VAL A 102 0.79 8.23 -15.49
N LYS A 103 1.24 9.45 -15.80
CA LYS A 103 2.31 9.71 -16.80
C LYS A 103 3.51 10.30 -16.10
N GLY A 104 4.70 9.84 -16.50
CA GLY A 104 5.95 10.38 -16.00
C GLY A 104 6.31 11.72 -16.66
N ILE A 105 6.76 12.68 -15.87
CA ILE A 105 7.38 13.91 -16.37
C ILE A 105 8.62 14.24 -15.55
N THR A 106 9.66 14.74 -16.19
CA THR A 106 10.86 15.25 -15.52
C THR A 106 10.88 16.77 -15.60
N LEU A 107 10.84 17.40 -14.43
CA LEU A 107 11.04 18.84 -14.25
C LEU A 107 12.37 19.08 -13.52
N ASP A 108 12.33 19.52 -12.25
CA ASP A 108 13.48 19.53 -11.34
C ASP A 108 13.85 18.11 -10.86
N ARG A 109 12.87 17.21 -10.87
CA ARG A 109 12.98 15.77 -10.61
C ARG A 109 11.92 15.03 -11.40
N TRP A 110 11.93 13.72 -11.34
CA TRP A 110 10.89 12.89 -11.94
C TRP A 110 9.62 12.89 -11.09
N TYR A 111 8.48 13.08 -11.73
CA TYR A 111 7.15 13.03 -11.12
C TYR A 111 6.26 12.01 -11.85
N GLY A 112 5.53 11.21 -11.10
CA GLY A 112 4.40 10.44 -11.61
C GLY A 112 3.12 11.29 -11.44
N VAL A 113 2.60 11.79 -12.54
CA VAL A 113 1.47 12.73 -12.55
C VAL A 113 0.18 11.98 -12.84
N PRO A 114 -0.87 12.14 -12.01
CA PRO A 114 -2.18 11.53 -12.28
C PRO A 114 -2.80 12.09 -13.56
N VAL A 115 -3.38 11.22 -14.38
CA VAL A 115 -3.99 11.58 -15.67
C VAL A 115 -5.45 11.14 -15.70
N THR A 116 -6.35 11.96 -15.26
CA THR A 116 -6.24 13.25 -14.57
C THR A 116 -6.40 13.06 -13.06
N LEU A 117 -6.12 14.09 -12.23
CA LEU A 117 -6.44 13.98 -10.80
C LEU A 117 -7.94 13.78 -10.58
N GLU A 118 -8.79 14.48 -11.34
CA GLU A 118 -10.24 14.35 -11.24
C GLU A 118 -10.72 12.94 -11.52
N SER A 119 -10.30 12.32 -12.65
CA SER A 119 -10.70 10.94 -13.01
C SER A 119 -10.21 9.91 -12.00
N ASN A 120 -8.98 10.09 -11.50
CA ASN A 120 -8.42 9.22 -10.46
C ASN A 120 -9.19 9.30 -9.14
N VAL A 121 -9.65 10.50 -8.72
CA VAL A 121 -10.46 10.66 -7.50
C VAL A 121 -11.84 10.06 -7.68
N LYS A 122 -12.51 10.25 -8.83
CA LYS A 122 -13.80 9.61 -9.14
C LYS A 122 -13.68 8.08 -9.06
N LYS A 123 -12.65 7.52 -9.69
CA LYS A 123 -12.39 6.08 -9.66
C LYS A 123 -12.12 5.58 -8.23
N LEU A 124 -11.40 6.34 -7.42
CA LEU A 124 -11.16 5.98 -6.01
C LEU A 124 -12.47 5.84 -5.24
N HIS A 125 -13.40 6.78 -5.44
CA HIS A 125 -14.70 6.74 -4.77
C HIS A 125 -15.57 5.59 -5.26
N ALA A 126 -15.53 5.28 -6.56
CA ALA A 126 -16.22 4.11 -7.11
C ALA A 126 -15.67 2.81 -6.49
N ASP A 127 -14.34 2.63 -6.52
CA ASP A 127 -13.69 1.39 -6.10
C ASP A 127 -13.75 1.13 -4.58
N LEU A 128 -13.64 2.19 -3.74
CA LEU A 128 -13.60 2.02 -2.28
C LEU A 128 -14.95 2.18 -1.60
N PHE A 129 -15.85 2.98 -2.16
CA PHE A 129 -17.10 3.33 -1.50
C PHE A 129 -18.34 2.94 -2.33
N GLY A 130 -18.15 2.31 -3.50
CA GLY A 130 -19.25 1.95 -4.40
C GLY A 130 -20.01 3.16 -4.94
N ASN A 131 -19.37 4.33 -4.98
CA ASN A 131 -20.00 5.59 -5.41
C ASN A 131 -19.54 5.97 -6.82
N ASP A 132 -20.16 5.36 -7.83
CA ASP A 132 -19.87 5.62 -9.25
C ASP A 132 -20.29 7.03 -9.71
N GLY A 133 -21.24 7.64 -9.00
CA GLY A 133 -21.74 9.00 -9.28
C GLY A 133 -21.03 10.09 -8.48
N TYR A 134 -19.86 9.83 -7.90
CA TYR A 134 -19.17 10.80 -7.07
C TYR A 134 -18.78 12.07 -7.83
N GLU A 135 -19.30 13.20 -7.38
CA GLU A 135 -18.90 14.52 -7.88
C GLU A 135 -17.74 15.09 -7.05
N VAL A 136 -16.63 15.32 -7.72
CA VAL A 136 -15.44 15.86 -7.07
C VAL A 136 -15.63 17.31 -6.65
N SER A 137 -14.99 17.69 -5.53
CA SER A 137 -15.05 19.07 -5.03
C SER A 137 -14.43 20.06 -6.02
N SER A 138 -14.84 21.32 -5.92
CA SER A 138 -14.27 22.42 -6.69
C SER A 138 -12.74 22.51 -6.55
N LYS A 139 -12.22 22.21 -5.36
CA LYS A 139 -10.79 22.21 -5.06
C LYS A 139 -10.04 21.10 -5.81
N VAL A 140 -10.62 19.91 -5.94
CA VAL A 140 -10.04 18.82 -6.75
C VAL A 140 -10.02 19.22 -8.23
N LYS A 141 -11.09 19.83 -8.74
CA LYS A 141 -11.16 20.36 -10.13
C LYS A 141 -10.09 21.41 -10.37
N GLU A 142 -9.92 22.34 -9.43
CA GLU A 142 -8.89 23.40 -9.51
C GLU A 142 -7.48 22.78 -9.60
N TYR A 143 -7.14 21.85 -8.70
CA TYR A 143 -5.84 21.18 -8.73
C TYR A 143 -5.63 20.34 -9.99
N SER A 144 -6.67 19.62 -10.44
CA SER A 144 -6.62 18.87 -11.69
C SER A 144 -6.30 19.76 -12.88
N ASN A 145 -7.00 20.89 -13.01
CA ASN A 145 -6.75 21.88 -14.06
C ASN A 145 -5.35 22.51 -13.96
N GLY A 146 -4.87 22.78 -12.75
CA GLY A 146 -3.52 23.26 -12.49
C GLY A 146 -2.45 22.27 -12.97
N ILE A 147 -2.64 20.98 -12.72
CA ILE A 147 -1.77 19.91 -13.21
C ILE A 147 -1.79 19.85 -14.73
N ILE A 148 -2.98 19.83 -15.35
CA ILE A 148 -3.14 19.81 -16.81
C ILE A 148 -2.43 21.01 -17.45
N LYS A 149 -2.60 22.21 -16.89
CA LYS A 149 -1.96 23.43 -17.40
C LYS A 149 -0.43 23.35 -17.35
N LYS A 150 0.14 22.74 -16.32
CA LYS A 150 1.60 22.61 -16.15
C LYS A 150 2.21 21.48 -16.98
N THR A 151 1.47 20.41 -17.23
CA THR A 151 2.01 19.18 -17.82
C THR A 151 1.51 18.90 -19.25
N GLY A 152 0.36 19.49 -19.62
CA GLY A 152 -0.34 19.17 -20.86
C GLY A 152 -1.03 17.79 -20.85
N TYR A 153 -1.00 17.05 -19.72
CA TYR A 153 -1.59 15.72 -19.63
C TYR A 153 -3.10 15.80 -19.33
N LYS A 154 -3.88 15.13 -20.19
CA LYS A 154 -5.34 15.03 -20.11
C LYS A 154 -5.74 13.57 -20.07
#